data_77658cea4d85263c987f5542ed32171e
#
_entry.id   77658cea4d85263c987f5542ed32171e
#
_cell.length_a   1.000
_cell.length_b   1.000
_cell.length_c   1.000
_cell.angle_alpha   90.00
_cell.angle_beta   90.00
_cell.angle_gamma   90.00
#
_symmetry.space_group_name_H-M   'P 1'
#
loop_
_entity.id
_entity.type
_entity.pdbx_description
1 polymer ?
#
loop_
_entity_poly.entity_id
_entity_poly.type
_entity_poly.pdbx_seq_one_letter_code
_entity_poly.pdbx_strand_id
1 'polypeptide(L)'
;MFEPLRKFPDFSDEQAAAWEAIAARMASHGVELEAGATTPRTEHSGPGEVIAVTGKAGSGKTVLLARLATRLAEIGLAAVTGDYEPRRRTRRSFAILAPTNKAAGVLRGHGVPATTIHRIVYTPVYDPEYQKVADWLEGERKTRPQVEGMTEAALDRAEAFYKQHGSVPGALAAAGVRGADFITGWTRRDQPLDIALVDEASMIDEARLDDLREIFGLIVLFGDPAQLAPINSQGEMVFETLPEPRRHHLARIHRQAAGNPILDLAHALGDPGLDFAAFEEMVRAAARDDDRVRIASRADAELMCTSPILVWRNKTRTRLIKAFRQAHHIADDRLVRGEPLICDGLELP
;
A
#
# COMPACT_ATOMS: atom_id res chain seq x y z
N MET A 1 -8.21 -2.06 17.15
CA MET A 1 -7.41 -1.13 18.00
C MET A 1 -5.95 -1.33 17.62
N PHE A 2 -5.24 -0.29 17.21
CA PHE A 2 -3.83 -0.37 16.85
C PHE A 2 -3.01 -0.62 18.11
N GLU A 3 -2.32 -1.77 18.19
CA GLU A 3 -1.34 -2.02 19.27
C GLU A 3 0.02 -1.49 18.81
N PRO A 4 0.56 -0.48 19.50
CA PRO A 4 1.86 0.07 19.13
C PRO A 4 2.97 -0.98 19.32
N LEU A 5 3.89 -1.04 18.37
CA LEU A 5 5.07 -1.91 18.46
C LEU A 5 5.89 -1.51 19.70
N ARG A 6 6.07 -2.44 20.64
CA ARG A 6 6.62 -2.16 21.97
C ARG A 6 8.13 -1.92 22.02
N LYS A 7 8.89 -2.24 20.96
CA LYS A 7 10.35 -1.99 20.90
C LYS A 7 10.77 -1.68 19.47
N PHE A 8 11.34 -0.52 19.27
CA PHE A 8 12.01 -0.14 18.02
C PHE A 8 13.53 -0.14 18.29
N PRO A 9 14.36 -0.52 17.29
CA PRO A 9 15.79 -0.30 17.35
C PRO A 9 16.09 1.20 17.42
N ASP A 10 17.24 1.57 17.97
CA ASP A 10 17.70 2.94 17.93
C ASP A 10 17.89 3.41 16.48
N PHE A 11 17.60 4.67 16.24
CA PHE A 11 17.77 5.26 14.92
C PHE A 11 19.26 5.41 14.56
N SER A 12 19.59 5.20 13.30
CA SER A 12 20.83 5.73 12.72
C SER A 12 20.76 7.26 12.65
N ASP A 13 21.92 7.90 12.50
CA ASP A 13 22.00 9.37 12.38
C ASP A 13 21.11 9.89 11.25
N GLU A 14 21.07 9.19 10.11
CA GLU A 14 20.23 9.54 8.96
C GLU A 14 18.74 9.41 9.26
N GLN A 15 18.35 8.35 9.98
CA GLN A 15 16.96 8.16 10.40
C GLN A 15 16.55 9.21 11.46
N ALA A 16 17.47 9.57 12.37
CA ALA A 16 17.23 10.63 13.35
C ALA A 16 17.03 11.99 12.66
N ALA A 17 17.89 12.34 11.70
CA ALA A 17 17.75 13.56 10.94
C ALA A 17 16.43 13.60 10.13
N ALA A 18 16.04 12.48 9.50
CA ALA A 18 14.76 12.38 8.83
C ALA A 18 13.57 12.52 9.79
N TRP A 19 13.65 11.91 10.97
CA TRP A 19 12.66 12.05 12.03
C TRP A 19 12.49 13.50 12.48
N GLU A 20 13.59 14.20 12.75
CA GLU A 20 13.57 15.61 13.17
C GLU A 20 12.94 16.52 12.11
N ALA A 21 13.30 16.31 10.84
CA ALA A 21 12.71 17.07 9.74
C ALA A 21 11.20 16.81 9.59
N ILE A 22 10.76 15.56 9.70
CA ILE A 22 9.34 15.21 9.69
C ILE A 22 8.64 15.81 10.91
N ALA A 23 9.23 15.72 12.11
CA ALA A 23 8.67 16.29 13.32
C ALA A 23 8.49 17.81 13.22
N ALA A 24 9.45 18.52 12.66
CA ALA A 24 9.35 19.96 12.43
C ALA A 24 8.20 20.31 11.47
N ARG A 25 8.00 19.51 10.41
CA ARG A 25 6.86 19.70 9.50
C ARG A 25 5.52 19.35 10.15
N MET A 26 5.46 18.28 10.94
CA MET A 26 4.26 17.94 11.70
C MET A 26 3.90 19.04 12.72
N ALA A 27 4.90 19.64 13.36
CA ALA A 27 4.69 20.76 14.27
C ALA A 27 4.07 21.98 13.57
N SER A 28 4.52 22.32 12.36
CA SER A 28 3.91 23.41 11.56
C SER A 28 2.45 23.09 11.17
N HIS A 29 2.08 21.84 11.15
CA HIS A 29 0.70 21.36 10.98
C HIS A 29 -0.02 21.11 12.30
N GLY A 30 0.53 21.54 13.44
CA GLY A 30 -0.09 21.44 14.77
C GLY A 30 -0.05 20.03 15.38
N VAL A 31 0.94 19.23 15.04
CA VAL A 31 1.19 17.89 15.59
C VAL A 31 2.61 17.84 16.16
N GLU A 32 2.72 17.97 17.48
CA GLU A 32 4.01 18.02 18.21
C GLU A 32 4.41 16.60 18.63
N LEU A 33 5.27 15.96 17.83
CA LEU A 33 5.70 14.58 18.10
C LEU A 33 6.43 14.42 19.43
N GLU A 34 7.34 15.33 19.76
CA GLU A 34 8.15 15.26 20.99
C GLU A 34 7.30 15.56 22.23
N ALA A 35 6.56 16.65 22.21
CA ALA A 35 5.69 17.07 23.32
C ALA A 35 4.47 16.15 23.51
N GLY A 36 4.13 15.31 22.52
CA GLY A 36 2.95 14.46 22.55
C GLY A 36 1.65 15.25 22.53
N ALA A 37 1.63 16.39 21.86
CA ALA A 37 0.50 17.32 21.86
C ALA A 37 -0.02 17.58 20.43
N THR A 38 -1.30 17.94 20.33
CA THR A 38 -1.92 18.37 19.09
C THR A 38 -2.73 19.62 19.30
N THR A 39 -2.67 20.56 18.36
CA THR A 39 -3.61 21.69 18.31
C THR A 39 -4.92 21.25 17.65
N PRO A 40 -6.04 21.96 17.88
CA PRO A 40 -7.27 21.73 17.14
C PRO A 40 -7.02 21.78 15.62
N ARG A 41 -7.79 20.99 14.88
CA ARG A 41 -7.70 20.96 13.43
C ARG A 41 -8.06 22.33 12.85
N THR A 42 -7.19 22.87 12.01
CA THR A 42 -7.48 24.01 11.15
C THR A 42 -7.82 23.50 9.74
N GLU A 43 -8.78 24.12 9.08
CA GLU A 43 -9.04 23.78 7.67
C GLU A 43 -7.81 24.11 6.83
N HIS A 44 -7.40 23.14 6.03
CA HIS A 44 -6.29 23.38 5.09
C HIS A 44 -6.79 24.23 3.93
N SER A 45 -6.16 25.36 3.72
CA SER A 45 -6.40 26.24 2.58
C SER A 45 -5.28 26.09 1.56
N GLY A 46 -5.29 25.00 0.80
CA GLY A 46 -4.30 24.76 -0.26
C GLY A 46 -3.84 23.31 -0.38
N PRO A 47 -3.00 22.99 -1.37
CA PRO A 47 -2.50 21.64 -1.56
C PRO A 47 -1.60 21.21 -0.40
N GLY A 48 -1.71 19.94 -0.01
CA GLY A 48 -0.95 19.33 1.07
C GLY A 48 0.58 19.42 0.83
N GLU A 49 1.29 19.60 1.93
CA GLU A 49 2.75 19.64 1.91
C GLU A 49 3.32 18.23 1.78
N VAL A 50 4.42 18.08 1.02
CA VAL A 50 5.06 16.79 0.80
C VAL A 50 6.49 16.82 1.31
N ILE A 51 6.89 15.78 2.03
CA ILE A 51 8.26 15.47 2.43
C ILE A 51 8.56 14.02 2.06
N ALA A 52 9.78 13.69 1.66
CA ALA A 52 10.15 12.35 1.26
C ALA A 52 11.34 11.81 2.05
N VAL A 53 11.25 10.52 2.39
CA VAL A 53 12.34 9.72 2.92
C VAL A 53 12.67 8.65 1.88
N THR A 54 13.86 8.74 1.30
CA THR A 54 14.30 7.82 0.25
C THR A 54 15.42 6.90 0.76
N GLY A 55 15.61 5.77 0.11
CA GLY A 55 16.71 4.86 0.42
C GLY A 55 16.48 3.48 -0.18
N LYS A 56 17.56 2.71 -0.37
CA LYS A 56 17.49 1.35 -0.90
C LYS A 56 16.72 0.40 0.04
N ALA A 57 16.35 -0.77 -0.47
CA ALA A 57 15.75 -1.82 0.36
C ALA A 57 16.68 -2.17 1.53
N GLY A 58 16.12 -2.22 2.76
CA GLY A 58 16.89 -2.48 3.99
C GLY A 58 17.49 -1.24 4.67
N SER A 59 17.28 -0.02 4.15
CA SER A 59 17.75 1.22 4.81
C SER A 59 16.93 1.64 6.04
N GLY A 60 15.86 0.89 6.38
CA GLY A 60 15.06 1.15 7.58
C GLY A 60 13.89 2.11 7.39
N LYS A 61 13.47 2.41 6.15
CA LYS A 61 12.28 3.23 5.84
C LYS A 61 11.02 2.74 6.57
N THR A 62 10.74 1.44 6.48
CA THR A 62 9.57 0.82 7.13
C THR A 62 9.61 0.91 8.65
N VAL A 63 10.81 0.85 9.25
CA VAL A 63 11.00 1.05 10.70
C VAL A 63 10.65 2.48 11.09
N LEU A 64 11.13 3.46 10.34
CA LEU A 64 10.83 4.88 10.56
C LEU A 64 9.32 5.15 10.40
N LEU A 65 8.71 4.63 9.33
CA LEU A 65 7.26 4.74 9.09
C LEU A 65 6.46 4.14 10.25
N ALA A 66 6.79 2.92 10.69
CA ALA A 66 6.09 2.23 11.76
C ALA A 66 6.22 2.99 13.09
N ARG A 67 7.38 3.56 13.38
CA ARG A 67 7.59 4.37 14.58
C ARG A 67 6.80 5.68 14.53
N LEU A 68 6.74 6.36 13.38
CA LEU A 68 5.88 7.53 13.19
C LEU A 68 4.41 7.16 13.41
N ALA A 69 3.93 6.09 12.80
CA ALA A 69 2.55 5.62 12.95
C ALA A 69 2.21 5.32 14.42
N THR A 70 3.11 4.63 15.13
CA THR A 70 2.96 4.36 16.57
C THR A 70 2.87 5.65 17.36
N ARG A 71 3.79 6.58 17.11
CA ARG A 71 3.82 7.86 17.83
C ARG A 71 2.57 8.69 17.59
N LEU A 72 2.09 8.77 16.34
CA LEU A 72 0.84 9.47 16.00
C LEU A 72 -0.36 8.88 16.75
N ALA A 73 -0.43 7.55 16.85
CA ALA A 73 -1.49 6.88 17.61
C ALA A 73 -1.39 7.15 19.11
N GLU A 74 -0.17 7.13 19.71
CA GLU A 74 0.07 7.43 21.12
C GLU A 74 -0.37 8.84 21.51
N ILE A 75 -0.12 9.85 20.67
CA ILE A 75 -0.54 11.22 20.91
C ILE A 75 -2.01 11.46 20.57
N GLY A 76 -2.73 10.42 20.19
CA GLY A 76 -4.19 10.42 20.07
C GLY A 76 -4.75 10.75 18.70
N LEU A 77 -3.96 10.77 17.63
CA LEU A 77 -4.53 10.84 16.28
C LEU A 77 -5.29 9.54 15.95
N ALA A 78 -6.35 9.67 15.18
CA ALA A 78 -7.12 8.53 14.73
C ALA A 78 -6.52 7.96 13.44
N ALA A 79 -6.17 6.67 13.45
CA ALA A 79 -5.81 5.98 12.23
C ALA A 79 -7.05 5.75 11.37
N VAL A 80 -7.02 6.23 10.13
CA VAL A 80 -8.07 6.02 9.12
C VAL A 80 -7.66 4.86 8.25
N THR A 81 -8.51 3.84 8.19
CA THR A 81 -8.38 2.70 7.28
C THR A 81 -9.63 2.63 6.38
N GLY A 82 -9.59 1.80 5.32
CA GLY A 82 -10.78 1.61 4.49
C GLY A 82 -12.00 1.04 5.24
N ASP A 83 -11.76 0.42 6.41
CA ASP A 83 -12.80 -0.23 7.23
C ASP A 83 -13.19 0.61 8.45
N TYR A 84 -12.40 1.60 8.81
CA TYR A 84 -12.63 2.45 9.96
C TYR A 84 -12.36 3.90 9.64
N GLU A 85 -13.38 4.71 9.77
CA GLU A 85 -13.31 6.16 9.68
C GLU A 85 -13.90 6.79 10.94
N PRO A 86 -13.13 7.65 11.64
CA PRO A 86 -13.63 8.31 12.83
C PRO A 86 -14.75 9.29 12.47
N ARG A 87 -15.95 9.07 12.98
CA ARG A 87 -17.14 9.91 12.73
C ARG A 87 -17.04 11.35 13.25
N ARG A 88 -15.99 11.70 14.01
CA ARG A 88 -15.83 13.03 14.61
C ARG A 88 -14.85 13.89 13.82
N ARG A 89 -15.37 14.92 13.16
CA ARG A 89 -14.59 15.95 12.42
C ARG A 89 -13.57 16.71 13.28
N THR A 90 -13.63 16.62 14.60
CA THR A 90 -12.78 17.36 15.54
C THR A 90 -11.49 16.63 15.91
N ARG A 91 -11.37 15.33 15.62
CA ARG A 91 -10.18 14.55 15.95
C ARG A 91 -9.23 14.54 14.76
N ARG A 92 -7.97 14.85 15.01
CA ARG A 92 -6.94 14.73 13.99
C ARG A 92 -6.76 13.28 13.57
N SER A 93 -6.39 13.10 12.32
CA SER A 93 -6.35 11.79 11.67
C SER A 93 -5.03 11.56 10.94
N PHE A 94 -4.68 10.30 10.78
CA PHE A 94 -3.61 9.90 9.88
C PHE A 94 -3.99 8.62 9.14
N ALA A 95 -3.42 8.42 7.96
CA ALA A 95 -3.57 7.19 7.20
C ALA A 95 -2.20 6.64 6.79
N ILE A 96 -2.09 5.32 6.78
CA ILE A 96 -0.90 4.62 6.29
C ILE A 96 -1.27 3.95 4.98
N LEU A 97 -0.60 4.37 3.92
CA LEU A 97 -1.01 4.10 2.55
C LEU A 97 0.06 3.35 1.78
N ALA A 98 -0.38 2.48 0.90
CA ALA A 98 0.49 1.83 -0.07
C ALA A 98 -0.18 1.80 -1.45
N PRO A 99 0.57 1.76 -2.56
CA PRO A 99 -0.01 1.75 -3.91
C PRO A 99 -0.72 0.44 -4.26
N THR A 100 -0.40 -0.66 -3.57
CA THR A 100 -0.96 -1.99 -3.84
C THR A 100 -1.42 -2.71 -2.58
N ASN A 101 -2.39 -3.63 -2.72
CA ASN A 101 -2.84 -4.49 -1.62
C ASN A 101 -1.72 -5.36 -1.05
N LYS A 102 -0.78 -5.81 -1.89
CA LYS A 102 0.37 -6.59 -1.46
C LYS A 102 1.29 -5.77 -0.54
N ALA A 103 1.63 -4.55 -0.92
CA ALA A 103 2.45 -3.65 -0.11
C ALA A 103 1.75 -3.30 1.22
N ALA A 104 0.47 -2.95 1.18
CA ALA A 104 -0.33 -2.74 2.39
C ALA A 104 -0.38 -4.00 3.28
N GLY A 105 -0.49 -5.20 2.67
CA GLY A 105 -0.46 -6.49 3.37
C GLY A 105 0.85 -6.75 4.11
N VAL A 106 1.98 -6.39 3.52
CA VAL A 106 3.30 -6.49 4.18
C VAL A 106 3.36 -5.60 5.42
N LEU A 107 2.90 -4.35 5.34
CA LEU A 107 2.84 -3.45 6.49
C LEU A 107 1.90 -3.98 7.58
N ARG A 108 0.73 -4.51 7.21
CA ARG A 108 -0.19 -5.16 8.17
C ARG A 108 0.44 -6.36 8.86
N GLY A 109 1.24 -7.15 8.14
CA GLY A 109 2.02 -8.25 8.71
C GLY A 109 3.05 -7.80 9.77
N HIS A 110 3.47 -6.55 9.71
CA HIS A 110 4.31 -5.90 10.72
C HIS A 110 3.51 -5.14 11.79
N GLY A 111 2.18 -5.35 11.88
CA GLY A 111 1.32 -4.71 12.87
C GLY A 111 0.96 -3.25 12.56
N VAL A 112 1.24 -2.76 11.36
CA VAL A 112 0.93 -1.39 10.93
C VAL A 112 -0.40 -1.39 10.18
N PRO A 113 -1.43 -0.59 10.58
CA PRO A 113 -2.77 -0.61 9.96
C PRO A 113 -2.78 0.11 8.61
N ALA A 114 -2.09 -0.47 7.63
CA ALA A 114 -1.98 0.09 6.29
C ALA A 114 -3.13 -0.34 5.39
N THR A 115 -3.49 0.55 4.48
CA THR A 115 -4.48 0.30 3.42
C THR A 115 -3.98 0.83 2.07
N THR A 116 -4.74 0.62 1.00
CA THR A 116 -4.34 1.17 -0.29
C THR A 116 -4.71 2.65 -0.42
N ILE A 117 -3.93 3.39 -1.22
CA ILE A 117 -4.23 4.79 -1.57
C ILE A 117 -5.66 4.89 -2.09
N HIS A 118 -6.04 3.97 -2.99
CA HIS A 118 -7.36 3.98 -3.62
C HIS A 118 -8.50 3.93 -2.61
N ARG A 119 -8.42 3.11 -1.57
CA ARG A 119 -9.46 2.96 -0.53
C ARG A 119 -9.68 4.22 0.31
N ILE A 120 -8.68 5.07 0.44
CA ILE A 120 -8.77 6.30 1.22
C ILE A 120 -9.13 7.49 0.34
N VAL A 121 -8.55 7.56 -0.85
CA VAL A 121 -8.69 8.71 -1.76
C VAL A 121 -10.02 8.68 -2.49
N TYR A 122 -10.53 7.48 -2.82
CA TYR A 122 -11.76 7.36 -3.62
C TYR A 122 -12.87 6.63 -2.87
N THR A 123 -14.09 7.12 -3.09
CA THR A 123 -15.33 6.49 -2.63
C THR A 123 -16.04 5.89 -3.84
N PRO A 124 -16.52 4.64 -3.75
CA PRO A 124 -17.25 4.02 -4.85
C PRO A 124 -18.57 4.75 -5.10
N VAL A 125 -18.91 4.94 -6.35
CA VAL A 125 -20.23 5.38 -6.80
C VAL A 125 -21.02 4.14 -7.17
N TYR A 126 -22.07 3.88 -6.42
CA TYR A 126 -22.91 2.70 -6.66
C TYR A 126 -23.94 2.98 -7.74
N ASP A 127 -24.37 1.93 -8.43
CA ASP A 127 -25.60 1.98 -9.23
C ASP A 127 -26.74 2.48 -8.36
N PRO A 128 -27.68 3.33 -8.87
CA PRO A 128 -28.76 3.93 -8.07
C PRO A 128 -29.62 2.93 -7.30
N GLU A 129 -29.80 1.70 -7.80
CA GLU A 129 -30.53 0.67 -7.06
C GLU A 129 -29.74 0.16 -5.85
N TYR A 130 -28.44 -0.06 -5.99
CA TYR A 130 -27.57 -0.50 -4.90
C TYR A 130 -27.17 0.64 -3.95
N GLN A 131 -27.19 1.90 -4.44
CA GLN A 131 -27.02 3.07 -3.57
C GLN A 131 -28.09 3.11 -2.46
N LYS A 132 -29.32 2.69 -2.73
CA LYS A 132 -30.38 2.58 -1.70
C LYS A 132 -30.01 1.63 -0.58
N VAL A 133 -29.25 0.57 -0.89
CA VAL A 133 -28.75 -0.40 0.11
C VAL A 133 -27.59 0.20 0.90
N ALA A 134 -26.67 0.90 0.23
CA ALA A 134 -25.57 1.61 0.89
C ALA A 134 -26.10 2.63 1.90
N ASP A 135 -26.97 3.53 1.47
CA ASP A 135 -27.59 4.56 2.33
C ASP A 135 -28.33 3.96 3.55
N TRP A 136 -28.97 2.80 3.36
CA TRP A 136 -29.63 2.09 4.45
C TRP A 136 -28.63 1.47 5.44
N LEU A 137 -27.59 0.82 4.94
CA LEU A 137 -26.55 0.21 5.78
C LEU A 137 -25.78 1.27 6.57
N GLU A 138 -25.51 2.42 5.97
CA GLU A 138 -24.81 3.55 6.59
C GLU A 138 -25.70 4.38 7.52
N GLY A 139 -27.02 4.12 7.50
CA GLY A 139 -28.00 4.77 8.38
C GLY A 139 -28.52 6.11 7.86
N GLU A 140 -28.21 6.48 6.64
CA GLU A 140 -28.75 7.68 5.97
C GLU A 140 -30.22 7.46 5.58
N ARG A 141 -30.57 6.22 5.24
CA ARG A 141 -31.93 5.80 4.98
C ARG A 141 -32.48 4.98 6.15
N LYS A 142 -33.61 5.43 6.71
CA LYS A 142 -34.28 4.75 7.85
C LYS A 142 -35.09 3.51 7.44
N THR A 143 -35.59 3.48 6.21
CA THR A 143 -36.45 2.40 5.72
C THR A 143 -35.63 1.42 4.89
N ARG A 144 -35.87 0.12 5.13
CA ARG A 144 -35.26 -0.96 4.36
C ARG A 144 -35.59 -0.79 2.88
N PRO A 145 -34.59 -0.84 1.98
CA PRO A 145 -34.80 -0.63 0.55
C PRO A 145 -35.46 -1.83 -0.11
N GLN A 146 -36.26 -1.59 -1.14
CA GLN A 146 -36.63 -2.59 -2.13
C GLN A 146 -35.74 -2.41 -3.35
N VAL A 147 -35.04 -3.47 -3.74
CA VAL A 147 -34.11 -3.47 -4.87
C VAL A 147 -34.47 -4.64 -5.77
N GLU A 148 -34.60 -4.36 -7.05
CA GLU A 148 -34.93 -5.39 -8.04
C GLU A 148 -33.87 -6.52 -8.02
N GLY A 149 -34.33 -7.76 -7.97
CA GLY A 149 -33.46 -8.93 -7.91
C GLY A 149 -32.86 -9.25 -6.53
N MET A 150 -33.10 -8.46 -5.47
CA MET A 150 -32.69 -8.76 -4.11
C MET A 150 -33.85 -9.26 -3.26
N THR A 151 -33.66 -10.42 -2.64
CA THR A 151 -34.64 -10.98 -1.67
C THR A 151 -34.42 -10.38 -0.28
N GLU A 152 -35.43 -10.47 0.60
CA GLU A 152 -35.31 -10.08 2.00
C GLU A 152 -34.14 -10.79 2.69
N ALA A 153 -33.98 -12.09 2.42
CA ALA A 153 -32.87 -12.88 2.96
C ALA A 153 -31.48 -12.41 2.45
N ALA A 154 -31.43 -11.82 1.25
CA ALA A 154 -30.19 -11.22 0.72
C ALA A 154 -29.86 -9.91 1.49
N LEU A 155 -30.85 -9.08 1.74
CA LEU A 155 -30.70 -7.86 2.56
C LEU A 155 -30.33 -8.20 4.01
N ASP A 156 -30.86 -9.28 4.60
CA ASP A 156 -30.47 -9.75 5.94
C ASP A 156 -28.99 -10.12 5.99
N ARG A 157 -28.48 -10.82 4.95
CA ARG A 157 -27.06 -11.14 4.85
C ARG A 157 -26.19 -9.90 4.68
N ALA A 158 -26.63 -8.92 3.85
CA ALA A 158 -25.94 -7.65 3.70
C ALA A 158 -25.83 -6.90 5.03
N GLU A 159 -26.94 -6.81 5.76
CA GLU A 159 -26.98 -6.10 7.05
C GLU A 159 -26.07 -6.79 8.09
N ALA A 160 -26.14 -8.11 8.19
CA ALA A 160 -25.30 -8.89 9.10
C ALA A 160 -23.81 -8.70 8.79
N PHE A 161 -23.44 -8.78 7.51
CA PHE A 161 -22.07 -8.57 7.07
C PHE A 161 -21.60 -7.13 7.37
N TYR A 162 -22.41 -6.12 7.07
CA TYR A 162 -22.08 -4.73 7.32
C TYR A 162 -21.91 -4.43 8.82
N LYS A 163 -22.76 -4.97 9.68
CA LYS A 163 -22.65 -4.84 11.14
C LYS A 163 -21.34 -5.43 11.67
N GLN A 164 -20.84 -6.49 11.05
CA GLN A 164 -19.61 -7.18 11.45
C GLN A 164 -18.36 -6.51 10.88
N HIS A 165 -18.40 -6.05 9.62
CA HIS A 165 -17.22 -5.65 8.85
C HIS A 165 -17.19 -4.18 8.42
N GLY A 166 -18.32 -3.45 8.46
CA GLY A 166 -18.40 -2.05 8.08
C GLY A 166 -18.20 -1.74 6.59
N SER A 167 -18.23 -2.77 5.73
CA SER A 167 -17.95 -2.65 4.30
C SER A 167 -19.22 -2.81 3.46
N VAL A 168 -19.65 -1.74 2.78
CA VAL A 168 -20.81 -1.80 1.86
C VAL A 168 -20.53 -2.72 0.66
N PRO A 169 -19.39 -2.65 -0.04
CA PRO A 169 -19.08 -3.59 -1.12
C PRO A 169 -19.11 -5.05 -0.68
N GLY A 170 -18.55 -5.35 0.51
CA GLY A 170 -18.58 -6.67 1.10
C GLY A 170 -20.00 -7.12 1.44
N ALA A 171 -20.84 -6.23 1.95
CA ALA A 171 -22.23 -6.50 2.26
C ALA A 171 -23.05 -6.81 1.00
N LEU A 172 -22.85 -6.07 -0.09
CA LEU A 172 -23.48 -6.34 -1.39
C LEU A 172 -23.02 -7.69 -1.97
N ALA A 173 -21.74 -8.02 -1.85
CA ALA A 173 -21.22 -9.32 -2.25
C ALA A 173 -21.83 -10.46 -1.42
N ALA A 174 -21.97 -10.30 -0.09
CA ALA A 174 -22.63 -11.26 0.80
C ALA A 174 -24.12 -11.44 0.47
N ALA A 175 -24.77 -10.40 -0.02
CA ALA A 175 -26.14 -10.44 -0.55
C ALA A 175 -26.26 -11.26 -1.85
N GLY A 176 -25.16 -11.57 -2.51
CA GLY A 176 -25.12 -12.33 -3.76
C GLY A 176 -25.03 -11.44 -5.02
N VAL A 177 -24.77 -10.14 -4.87
CA VAL A 177 -24.49 -9.26 -6.01
C VAL A 177 -23.10 -9.64 -6.56
N ARG A 178 -23.02 -10.00 -7.82
CA ARG A 178 -21.80 -10.51 -8.44
C ARG A 178 -21.03 -9.43 -9.16
N GLY A 179 -19.71 -9.49 -9.04
CA GLY A 179 -18.79 -8.65 -9.80
C GLY A 179 -18.73 -7.19 -9.33
N ALA A 180 -18.13 -6.35 -10.14
CA ALA A 180 -18.07 -4.90 -9.94
C ALA A 180 -19.27 -4.17 -10.55
N ASP A 181 -20.30 -4.90 -10.98
CA ASP A 181 -21.45 -4.34 -11.73
C ASP A 181 -22.28 -3.33 -10.91
N PHE A 182 -22.13 -3.36 -9.59
CA PHE A 182 -22.80 -2.41 -8.69
C PHE A 182 -21.98 -1.13 -8.45
N ILE A 183 -20.71 -1.07 -8.89
CA ILE A 183 -19.88 0.15 -8.84
C ILE A 183 -19.83 0.73 -10.25
N THR A 184 -20.48 1.88 -10.45
CA THR A 184 -20.52 2.58 -11.73
C THR A 184 -19.36 3.55 -11.94
N GLY A 185 -18.66 3.89 -10.86
CA GLY A 185 -17.52 4.80 -10.89
C GLY A 185 -16.90 5.02 -9.53
N TRP A 186 -15.96 5.93 -9.48
CA TRP A 186 -15.27 6.35 -8.27
C TRP A 186 -15.28 7.86 -8.21
N THR A 187 -15.58 8.41 -7.06
CA THR A 187 -15.47 9.84 -6.79
C THR A 187 -14.39 10.07 -5.74
N ARG A 188 -13.70 11.20 -5.86
CA ARG A 188 -12.69 11.56 -4.86
C ARG A 188 -13.38 11.93 -3.55
N ARG A 189 -12.77 11.60 -2.43
CA ARG A 189 -13.21 11.96 -1.10
C ARG A 189 -13.27 13.47 -0.93
N ASP A 190 -14.37 13.96 -0.39
CA ASP A 190 -14.56 15.38 -0.10
C ASP A 190 -14.01 15.79 1.28
N GLN A 191 -13.90 14.83 2.21
CA GLN A 191 -13.47 15.12 3.57
C GLN A 191 -11.95 15.12 3.68
N PRO A 192 -11.33 16.25 4.04
CA PRO A 192 -9.88 16.32 4.19
C PRO A 192 -9.40 15.50 5.39
N LEU A 193 -8.18 15.00 5.30
CA LEU A 193 -7.46 14.28 6.35
C LEU A 193 -6.18 15.04 6.72
N ASP A 194 -5.55 14.71 7.87
CA ASP A 194 -4.41 15.52 8.32
C ASP A 194 -3.08 15.00 7.78
N ILE A 195 -2.73 13.73 8.01
CA ILE A 195 -1.41 13.18 7.70
C ILE A 195 -1.52 11.89 6.90
N ALA A 196 -0.77 11.78 5.79
CA ALA A 196 -0.53 10.53 5.08
C ALA A 196 0.91 10.06 5.29
N LEU A 197 1.09 8.78 5.65
CA LEU A 197 2.36 8.07 5.59
C LEU A 197 2.26 7.08 4.42
N VAL A 198 3.03 7.30 3.36
CA VAL A 198 2.88 6.56 2.09
C VAL A 198 4.12 5.72 1.84
N ASP A 199 4.00 4.39 1.91
CA ASP A 199 5.08 3.46 1.58
C ASP A 199 5.09 3.11 0.09
N GLU A 200 6.22 2.61 -0.42
CA GLU A 200 6.42 2.27 -1.83
C GLU A 200 6.11 3.44 -2.80
N ALA A 201 6.51 4.66 -2.41
CA ALA A 201 6.19 5.88 -3.15
C ALA A 201 6.83 5.93 -4.57
N SER A 202 7.81 5.08 -4.86
CA SER A 202 8.36 4.89 -6.21
C SER A 202 7.33 4.43 -7.25
N MET A 203 6.20 3.86 -6.80
CA MET A 203 5.11 3.43 -7.68
C MET A 203 4.01 4.50 -7.90
N ILE A 204 4.16 5.69 -7.32
CA ILE A 204 3.16 6.76 -7.37
C ILE A 204 3.48 7.71 -8.51
N ASP A 205 2.51 7.98 -9.38
CA ASP A 205 2.57 9.00 -10.41
C ASP A 205 2.12 10.38 -9.88
N GLU A 206 2.35 11.44 -10.67
CA GLU A 206 1.96 12.80 -10.29
C GLU A 206 0.46 12.96 -10.05
N ALA A 207 -0.37 12.34 -10.87
CA ALA A 207 -1.82 12.44 -10.73
C ALA A 207 -2.30 11.91 -9.36
N ARG A 208 -1.73 10.77 -8.91
CA ARG A 208 -2.03 10.23 -7.57
C ARG A 208 -1.45 11.09 -6.45
N LEU A 209 -0.28 11.68 -6.66
CA LEU A 209 0.27 12.62 -5.67
C LEU A 209 -0.61 13.87 -5.53
N ASP A 210 -1.14 14.39 -6.63
CA ASP A 210 -2.06 15.52 -6.62
C ASP A 210 -3.38 15.17 -5.91
N ASP A 211 -3.94 14.00 -6.16
CA ASP A 211 -5.10 13.52 -5.40
C ASP A 211 -4.83 13.44 -3.89
N LEU A 212 -3.64 12.97 -3.50
CA LEU A 212 -3.23 12.96 -2.09
C LEU A 212 -3.09 14.37 -1.52
N ARG A 213 -2.52 15.32 -2.27
CA ARG A 213 -2.35 16.71 -1.86
C ARG A 213 -3.67 17.45 -1.62
N GLU A 214 -4.72 17.07 -2.34
CA GLU A 214 -6.04 17.67 -2.16
C GLU A 214 -6.74 17.16 -0.89
N ILE A 215 -6.38 15.96 -0.41
CA ILE A 215 -7.03 15.32 0.74
C ILE A 215 -6.24 15.52 2.03
N PHE A 216 -4.91 15.43 1.97
CA PHE A 216 -4.05 15.47 3.15
C PHE A 216 -3.32 16.79 3.29
N GLY A 217 -3.23 17.30 4.53
CA GLY A 217 -2.44 18.50 4.83
C GLY A 217 -0.94 18.26 4.78
N LEU A 218 -0.49 17.08 5.23
CA LEU A 218 0.91 16.67 5.18
C LEU A 218 1.03 15.24 4.66
N ILE A 219 1.95 15.02 3.72
CA ILE A 219 2.22 13.73 3.10
C ILE A 219 3.70 13.40 3.31
N VAL A 220 3.97 12.26 3.95
CA VAL A 220 5.31 11.72 4.12
C VAL A 220 5.47 10.53 3.20
N LEU A 221 6.29 10.66 2.16
CA LEU A 221 6.57 9.63 1.17
C LEU A 221 7.78 8.78 1.60
N PHE A 222 7.66 7.46 1.51
CA PHE A 222 8.77 6.53 1.69
C PHE A 222 8.99 5.79 0.38
N GLY A 223 10.15 5.98 -0.26
CA GLY A 223 10.44 5.43 -1.58
C GLY A 223 11.87 4.93 -1.75
N ASP A 224 12.08 4.12 -2.77
CA ASP A 224 13.38 3.59 -3.14
C ASP A 224 13.76 4.11 -4.53
N PRO A 225 14.77 4.99 -4.65
CA PRO A 225 15.17 5.57 -5.94
C PRO A 225 15.82 4.55 -6.88
N ALA A 226 16.15 3.34 -6.39
CA ALA A 226 16.66 2.25 -7.23
C ALA A 226 15.56 1.36 -7.81
N GLN A 227 14.29 1.58 -7.46
CA GLN A 227 13.15 0.89 -8.06
C GLN A 227 12.76 1.51 -9.41
N LEU A 228 11.86 0.83 -10.13
CA LEU A 228 11.32 1.36 -11.38
C LEU A 228 10.30 2.47 -11.10
N ALA A 229 10.45 3.58 -11.81
CA ALA A 229 9.46 4.64 -11.83
C ALA A 229 8.13 4.17 -12.45
N PRO A 230 6.99 4.84 -12.17
CA PRO A 230 5.72 4.52 -12.78
C PRO A 230 5.77 4.64 -14.31
N ILE A 231 4.99 3.80 -15.00
CA ILE A 231 5.02 3.71 -16.48
C ILE A 231 4.68 5.06 -17.15
N ASN A 232 3.88 5.88 -16.50
CA ASN A 232 3.41 7.17 -17.04
C ASN A 232 4.26 8.38 -16.62
N SER A 233 5.36 8.20 -15.87
CA SER A 233 6.14 9.29 -15.25
C SER A 233 7.36 9.75 -16.05
N GLN A 234 7.49 9.40 -17.32
CA GLN A 234 8.68 9.70 -18.15
C GLN A 234 10.02 9.28 -17.50
N GLY A 235 9.97 8.37 -16.51
CA GLY A 235 11.14 7.85 -15.80
C GLY A 235 11.49 8.58 -14.50
N GLU A 236 10.80 9.67 -14.14
CA GLU A 236 11.01 10.39 -12.88
C GLU A 236 10.03 9.94 -11.80
N MET A 237 10.50 9.86 -10.56
CA MET A 237 9.68 9.56 -9.40
C MET A 237 9.24 10.86 -8.71
N VAL A 238 8.02 10.88 -8.20
CA VAL A 238 7.42 12.09 -7.57
C VAL A 238 8.24 12.69 -6.43
N PHE A 239 9.06 11.92 -5.75
CA PHE A 239 9.93 12.43 -4.69
C PHE A 239 11.25 13.02 -5.22
N GLU A 240 11.63 12.77 -6.47
CA GLU A 240 12.84 13.33 -7.07
C GLU A 240 12.64 14.79 -7.49
N THR A 241 11.40 15.18 -7.78
CA THR A 241 11.04 16.56 -8.13
C THR A 241 10.93 17.48 -6.90
N LEU A 242 10.94 16.93 -5.69
CA LEU A 242 10.87 17.73 -4.46
C LEU A 242 12.20 18.50 -4.24
N PRO A 243 12.15 19.73 -3.67
CA PRO A 243 13.36 20.47 -3.31
C PRO A 243 14.14 19.75 -2.20
N GLU A 244 15.47 19.90 -2.20
CA GLU A 244 16.38 19.23 -1.26
C GLU A 244 15.97 19.29 0.22
N PRO A 245 15.49 20.42 0.77
CA PRO A 245 15.07 20.47 2.17
C PRO A 245 13.88 19.57 2.52
N ARG A 246 13.22 19.02 1.49
CA ARG A 246 12.09 18.09 1.64
C ARG A 246 12.42 16.65 1.28
N ARG A 247 13.70 16.35 0.99
CA ARG A 247 14.19 15.02 0.66
C ARG A 247 15.23 14.56 1.68
N HIS A 248 15.01 13.43 2.32
CA HIS A 248 15.94 12.82 3.27
C HIS A 248 16.34 11.45 2.75
N HIS A 249 17.65 11.25 2.54
CA HIS A 249 18.15 10.00 1.98
C HIS A 249 18.77 9.14 3.09
N LEU A 250 18.33 7.88 3.19
CA LEU A 250 18.88 6.86 4.07
C LEU A 250 19.87 5.99 3.27
N ALA A 251 21.15 6.29 3.35
CA ALA A 251 22.20 5.59 2.61
C ALA A 251 22.58 4.28 3.29
N ARG A 252 22.53 4.23 4.65
CA ARG A 252 22.95 3.06 5.42
C ARG A 252 21.97 1.91 5.28
N ILE A 253 22.46 0.73 4.87
CA ILE A 253 21.69 -0.50 4.78
C ILE A 253 21.84 -1.28 6.08
N HIS A 254 20.74 -1.50 6.81
CA HIS A 254 20.70 -2.20 8.10
C HIS A 254 20.39 -3.69 7.96
N ARG A 255 19.78 -4.09 6.84
CA ARG A 255 19.39 -5.47 6.60
C ARG A 255 20.62 -6.27 6.15
N GLN A 256 21.36 -6.75 7.11
CA GLN A 256 22.42 -7.71 6.84
C GLN A 256 21.86 -9.13 6.78
N ALA A 257 21.60 -9.60 5.56
CA ALA A 257 22.05 -10.92 5.22
C ALA A 257 23.46 -10.74 4.62
N ALA A 258 24.48 -10.49 5.44
CA ALA A 258 25.85 -10.45 4.96
C ALA A 258 26.12 -11.71 4.15
N GLY A 259 26.57 -11.57 2.89
CA GLY A 259 26.81 -12.69 1.99
C GLY A 259 25.55 -13.29 1.35
N ASN A 260 24.49 -12.49 1.09
CA ASN A 260 23.39 -12.93 0.22
C ASN A 260 23.65 -12.48 -1.23
N PRO A 261 24.07 -13.37 -2.12
CA PRO A 261 24.45 -13.00 -3.49
C PRO A 261 23.28 -12.42 -4.31
N ILE A 262 22.05 -12.76 -3.97
CA ILE A 262 20.85 -12.18 -4.63
C ILE A 262 20.69 -10.69 -4.29
N LEU A 263 20.98 -10.31 -3.03
CA LEU A 263 20.94 -8.89 -2.64
C LEU A 263 22.09 -8.11 -3.27
N ASP A 264 23.27 -8.72 -3.35
CA ASP A 264 24.43 -8.08 -3.99
C ASP A 264 24.17 -7.83 -5.48
N LEU A 265 23.59 -8.80 -6.18
CA LEU A 265 23.15 -8.65 -7.57
C LEU A 265 22.04 -7.60 -7.72
N ALA A 266 21.05 -7.58 -6.82
CA ALA A 266 19.98 -6.58 -6.85
C ALA A 266 20.51 -5.17 -6.60
N HIS A 267 21.47 -4.99 -5.71
CA HIS A 267 22.10 -3.71 -5.45
C HIS A 267 22.97 -3.23 -6.63
N ALA A 268 23.66 -4.15 -7.31
CA ALA A 268 24.46 -3.83 -8.48
C ALA A 268 23.63 -3.27 -9.63
N LEU A 269 22.39 -3.75 -9.81
CA LEU A 269 21.47 -3.22 -10.83
C LEU A 269 21.12 -1.72 -10.63
N GLY A 270 21.34 -1.17 -9.45
CA GLY A 270 21.17 0.27 -9.19
C GLY A 270 22.36 1.14 -9.62
N ASP A 271 23.43 0.55 -10.15
CA ASP A 271 24.58 1.28 -10.69
C ASP A 271 24.32 1.66 -12.16
N PRO A 272 24.17 2.96 -12.49
CA PRO A 272 23.95 3.41 -13.87
C PRO A 272 25.14 3.12 -14.80
N GLY A 273 26.32 2.82 -14.26
CA GLY A 273 27.51 2.43 -15.01
C GLY A 273 27.58 0.95 -15.35
N LEU A 274 26.68 0.13 -14.79
CA LEU A 274 26.68 -1.31 -15.00
C LEU A 274 25.96 -1.67 -16.31
N ASP A 275 26.69 -2.17 -17.30
CA ASP A 275 26.07 -2.69 -18.51
C ASP A 275 25.54 -4.13 -18.34
N PHE A 276 24.73 -4.56 -19.32
CA PHE A 276 24.11 -5.89 -19.27
C PHE A 276 25.15 -7.03 -19.29
N ALA A 277 26.24 -6.89 -20.05
CA ALA A 277 27.27 -7.93 -20.16
C ALA A 277 28.03 -8.10 -18.84
N ALA A 278 28.37 -7.00 -18.19
CA ALA A 278 29.01 -7.02 -16.87
C ALA A 278 28.07 -7.61 -15.81
N PHE A 279 26.78 -7.25 -15.83
CA PHE A 279 25.79 -7.85 -14.92
C PHE A 279 25.63 -9.36 -15.15
N GLU A 280 25.57 -9.81 -16.41
CA GLU A 280 25.50 -11.25 -16.73
C GLU A 280 26.70 -12.02 -16.19
N GLU A 281 27.90 -11.45 -16.29
CA GLU A 281 29.13 -12.10 -15.72
C GLU A 281 29.09 -12.12 -14.18
N MET A 282 28.55 -11.07 -13.53
CA MET A 282 28.33 -11.09 -12.07
C MET A 282 27.35 -12.21 -11.67
N VAL A 283 26.26 -12.41 -12.42
CA VAL A 283 25.30 -13.51 -12.17
C VAL A 283 25.98 -14.86 -12.36
N ARG A 284 26.82 -15.02 -13.39
CA ARG A 284 27.57 -16.25 -13.64
C ARG A 284 28.60 -16.51 -12.54
N ALA A 285 29.28 -15.49 -12.07
CA ALA A 285 30.22 -15.60 -10.95
C ALA A 285 29.48 -16.03 -9.67
N ALA A 286 28.41 -15.35 -9.33
CA ALA A 286 27.59 -15.70 -8.17
C ALA A 286 27.06 -17.15 -8.24
N ALA A 287 26.67 -17.63 -9.42
CA ALA A 287 26.22 -19.02 -9.62
C ALA A 287 27.33 -20.06 -9.52
N ARG A 288 28.61 -19.68 -9.74
CA ARG A 288 29.75 -20.55 -9.49
C ARG A 288 30.11 -20.65 -8.00
N ASP A 289 29.94 -19.55 -7.29
CA ASP A 289 30.47 -19.40 -5.94
C ASP A 289 29.44 -19.70 -4.85
N ASP A 290 28.12 -19.72 -5.19
CA ASP A 290 27.02 -19.87 -4.23
C ASP A 290 25.85 -20.70 -4.80
N ASP A 291 25.54 -21.81 -4.17
CA ASP A 291 24.45 -22.73 -4.56
C ASP A 291 23.04 -22.11 -4.50
N ARG A 292 22.89 -20.96 -3.85
CA ARG A 292 21.64 -20.21 -3.81
C ARG A 292 21.31 -19.50 -5.12
N VAL A 293 22.32 -19.29 -5.98
CA VAL A 293 22.17 -18.73 -7.32
C VAL A 293 22.28 -19.84 -8.35
N ARG A 294 21.25 -20.04 -9.14
CA ARG A 294 21.23 -21.05 -10.22
C ARG A 294 20.76 -20.45 -11.52
N ILE A 295 21.48 -20.74 -12.59
CA ILE A 295 21.08 -20.38 -13.95
C ILE A 295 20.43 -21.60 -14.58
N ALA A 296 19.17 -21.48 -14.98
CA ALA A 296 18.41 -22.54 -15.60
C ALA A 296 17.83 -22.11 -16.95
N SER A 297 17.84 -23.01 -17.94
CA SER A 297 17.26 -22.76 -19.26
C SER A 297 15.72 -22.89 -19.29
N ARG A 298 15.12 -23.45 -18.25
CA ARG A 298 13.68 -23.69 -18.13
C ARG A 298 13.18 -23.39 -16.72
N ALA A 299 11.96 -22.87 -16.61
CA ALA A 299 11.29 -22.77 -15.33
C ALA A 299 10.89 -24.19 -14.85
N ASP A 300 11.14 -24.46 -13.58
CA ASP A 300 10.79 -25.72 -12.93
C ASP A 300 9.40 -25.60 -12.32
N ALA A 301 8.47 -26.46 -12.74
CA ALA A 301 7.08 -26.45 -12.28
C ALA A 301 6.94 -26.81 -10.79
N GLU A 302 7.79 -27.67 -10.26
CA GLU A 302 7.83 -28.03 -8.83
C GLU A 302 8.29 -26.84 -7.98
N LEU A 303 9.36 -26.16 -8.43
CA LEU A 303 9.85 -24.95 -7.77
C LEU A 303 8.82 -23.82 -7.80
N MET A 304 7.98 -23.74 -8.83
CA MET A 304 6.90 -22.78 -8.92
C MET A 304 5.82 -22.94 -7.84
N CYS A 305 5.69 -24.14 -7.25
CA CYS A 305 4.75 -24.38 -6.13
C CYS A 305 5.22 -23.71 -4.83
N THR A 306 6.51 -23.55 -4.63
CA THR A 306 7.10 -23.14 -3.36
C THR A 306 7.80 -21.78 -3.42
N SER A 307 8.08 -21.28 -4.61
CA SER A 307 8.85 -20.05 -4.82
C SER A 307 8.15 -19.09 -5.79
N PRO A 308 8.09 -17.79 -5.50
CA PRO A 308 7.52 -16.82 -6.40
C PRO A 308 8.39 -16.65 -7.65
N ILE A 309 7.76 -16.43 -8.79
CA ILE A 309 8.43 -16.08 -10.05
C ILE A 309 8.21 -14.61 -10.35
N LEU A 310 9.30 -13.88 -10.51
CA LEU A 310 9.26 -12.48 -10.92
C LEU A 310 9.34 -12.38 -12.44
N VAL A 311 8.41 -11.65 -13.03
CA VAL A 311 8.37 -11.37 -14.46
C VAL A 311 7.98 -9.91 -14.69
N TRP A 312 8.50 -9.32 -15.76
CA TRP A 312 8.23 -7.92 -16.08
C TRP A 312 7.09 -7.71 -17.10
N ARG A 313 6.64 -8.79 -17.79
CA ARG A 313 5.56 -8.72 -18.79
C ARG A 313 4.38 -9.59 -18.40
N ASN A 314 3.17 -9.04 -18.47
CA ASN A 314 1.94 -9.79 -18.25
C ASN A 314 1.79 -10.99 -19.23
N LYS A 315 2.24 -10.84 -20.48
CA LYS A 315 2.25 -11.95 -21.44
C LYS A 315 3.10 -13.13 -20.97
N THR A 316 4.26 -12.86 -20.35
CA THR A 316 5.12 -13.90 -19.76
C THR A 316 4.45 -14.53 -18.55
N ARG A 317 3.85 -13.72 -17.68
CA ARG A 317 3.08 -14.19 -16.52
C ARG A 317 1.99 -15.18 -16.95
N THR A 318 1.16 -14.80 -17.91
CA THR A 318 0.07 -15.65 -18.42
C THR A 318 0.59 -16.96 -19.01
N ARG A 319 1.71 -16.92 -19.75
CA ARG A 319 2.35 -18.13 -20.28
C ARG A 319 2.84 -19.07 -19.19
N LEU A 320 3.47 -18.53 -18.15
CA LEU A 320 3.95 -19.32 -17.02
C LEU A 320 2.80 -19.92 -16.21
N ILE A 321 1.72 -19.18 -15.98
CA ILE A 321 0.51 -19.70 -15.33
C ILE A 321 -0.06 -20.88 -16.13
N LYS A 322 -0.21 -20.75 -17.44
CA LYS A 322 -0.67 -21.85 -18.30
C LYS A 322 0.28 -23.05 -18.26
N ALA A 323 1.59 -22.82 -18.34
CA ALA A 323 2.57 -23.90 -18.28
C ALA A 323 2.54 -24.62 -16.92
N PHE A 324 2.40 -23.88 -15.81
CA PHE A 324 2.22 -24.43 -14.48
C PHE A 324 0.98 -25.32 -14.39
N ARG A 325 -0.19 -24.81 -14.81
CA ARG A 325 -1.45 -25.57 -14.78
C ARG A 325 -1.37 -26.84 -15.64
N GLN A 326 -0.75 -26.75 -16.84
CA GLN A 326 -0.52 -27.92 -17.69
C GLN A 326 0.39 -28.96 -17.01
N ALA A 327 1.50 -28.54 -16.42
CA ALA A 327 2.43 -29.43 -15.74
C ALA A 327 1.80 -30.15 -14.53
N HIS A 328 0.87 -29.50 -13.85
CA HIS A 328 0.13 -30.06 -12.69
C HIS A 328 -1.23 -30.65 -13.07
N HIS A 329 -1.54 -30.83 -14.37
CA HIS A 329 -2.80 -31.39 -14.87
C HIS A 329 -4.05 -30.66 -14.33
N ILE A 330 -3.97 -29.33 -14.13
CA ILE A 330 -5.08 -28.52 -13.67
C ILE A 330 -5.88 -28.06 -14.88
N ALA A 331 -7.16 -28.39 -14.92
CA ALA A 331 -8.07 -27.97 -15.98
C ALA A 331 -8.35 -26.45 -15.91
N ASP A 332 -8.54 -25.80 -17.08
CA ASP A 332 -8.68 -24.35 -17.17
C ASP A 332 -9.95 -23.82 -16.49
N ASP A 333 -10.97 -24.65 -16.33
CA ASP A 333 -12.32 -24.32 -15.85
C ASP A 333 -12.51 -24.48 -14.33
N ARG A 334 -11.48 -24.92 -13.59
CA ARG A 334 -11.58 -25.12 -12.13
C ARG A 334 -10.33 -24.71 -11.38
N LEU A 335 -10.52 -24.38 -10.10
CA LEU A 335 -9.46 -24.13 -9.14
C LEU A 335 -9.17 -25.39 -8.34
N VAL A 336 -7.92 -25.55 -7.92
CA VAL A 336 -7.50 -26.66 -7.05
C VAL A 336 -6.92 -26.12 -5.75
N ARG A 337 -7.07 -26.91 -4.68
CA ARG A 337 -6.52 -26.54 -3.37
C ARG A 337 -4.98 -26.45 -3.44
N GLY A 338 -4.43 -25.32 -2.96
CA GLY A 338 -2.99 -25.05 -2.98
C GLY A 338 -2.52 -24.29 -4.22
N GLU A 339 -3.38 -24.05 -5.20
CA GLU A 339 -3.06 -23.16 -6.32
C GLU A 339 -2.99 -21.71 -5.81
N PRO A 340 -1.87 -20.99 -6.02
CA PRO A 340 -1.76 -19.60 -5.63
C PRO A 340 -2.63 -18.73 -6.54
N LEU A 341 -3.53 -17.97 -5.95
CA LEU A 341 -4.47 -17.09 -6.65
C LEU A 341 -4.21 -15.64 -6.26
N ILE A 342 -4.40 -14.74 -7.21
CA ILE A 342 -4.49 -13.31 -6.97
C ILE A 342 -5.91 -12.90 -7.30
N CYS A 343 -6.62 -12.35 -6.32
CA CYS A 343 -7.91 -11.73 -6.55
C CYS A 343 -7.66 -10.33 -7.14
N ASP A 344 -8.05 -10.15 -8.40
CA ASP A 344 -7.93 -8.87 -9.11
C ASP A 344 -9.33 -8.23 -9.15
N GLY A 345 -9.48 -7.07 -8.50
CA GLY A 345 -10.71 -6.28 -8.55
C GLY A 345 -11.72 -6.48 -7.42
N LEU A 346 -11.48 -7.35 -6.44
CA LEU A 346 -12.28 -7.46 -5.23
C LEU A 346 -11.36 -7.42 -4.01
N GLU A 347 -11.51 -6.38 -3.18
CA GLU A 347 -10.97 -6.41 -1.83
C GLU A 347 -11.89 -7.26 -0.95
N LEU A 348 -11.46 -8.48 -0.68
CA LEU A 348 -12.07 -9.27 0.38
C LEU A 348 -11.60 -8.71 1.72
N PRO A 349 -12.49 -8.61 2.69
CA PRO A 349 -12.16 -8.15 4.03
C PRO A 349 -11.12 -9.01 4.73
#